data_89030a1b2ee131b89d7df39def17a6ab
#
_entry.id   89030a1b2ee131b89d7df39def17a6ab
#
_cell.length_a   1.000
_cell.length_b   1.000
_cell.length_c   1.000
_cell.angle_alpha   90.00
_cell.angle_beta   90.00
_cell.angle_gamma   90.00
#
_symmetry.space_group_name_H-M   'P 1'
#
loop_
_entity.id
_entity.type
_entity.pdbx_description
1 polymer ?
#
loop_
_entity_poly.entity_id
_entity_poly.type
_entity_poly.pdbx_seq_one_letter_code
_entity_poly.pdbx_strand_id
1 'polypeptide(L)'
;MPKITIVGAGQAGLQLGLGLLGHGYDVTVVSNRTPEEIRNGKVTSSQCMFDSSLSHERALGIDYWTGDCPQVSQIALTVPAPPPAPAGTVAFSWAGNLTATAQSVDQRVKMPRWLEEIEARGGSVVIEDADVPALEKYAADSDLVIVAAGKGEIAGLFARDDAKSVFDKPQRALALTYVHGLAASEGPQGVKFNLIPGVGEYFVFPALTTSGPCHIMTLEGIPGGPMDNWSSVTSPAEHLAESKRIIETFVPWEWDRAKDCELTDDGGVLTGKFAPVVREPVATLPSGALVLGLADVVVLNDPITGQGSNNAAKCAATYLDSILAHGDAAFDRAFMEATFASYWSYASAVTAWTSAMLGAPPAHVLELLGAASQFQPIADRFANIFNNPPDAFDWFMDPGKASAYLAEVAGAAGTGAAGTDGAASADGAAG
;
A
#
# COMPACT_ATOMS: atom_id res chain seq x y z
N MET A 1 -2.19 -16.61 -30.72
CA MET A 1 -1.93 -15.82 -29.52
C MET A 1 -2.28 -16.68 -28.31
N PRO A 2 -1.43 -16.71 -27.30
CA PRO A 2 -1.72 -17.47 -26.11
C PRO A 2 -2.99 -16.98 -25.41
N LYS A 3 -3.73 -17.93 -24.84
CA LYS A 3 -4.92 -17.69 -24.03
C LYS A 3 -4.55 -17.71 -22.56
N ILE A 4 -4.83 -16.62 -21.86
CA ILE A 4 -4.46 -16.43 -20.44
C ILE A 4 -5.74 -16.21 -19.61
N THR A 5 -5.93 -17.04 -18.59
CA THR A 5 -7.01 -16.85 -17.63
C THR A 5 -6.45 -16.31 -16.30
N ILE A 6 -7.04 -15.22 -15.81
CA ILE A 6 -6.67 -14.57 -14.55
C ILE A 6 -7.84 -14.71 -13.57
N VAL A 7 -7.63 -15.43 -12.49
CA VAL A 7 -8.64 -15.66 -11.45
C VAL A 7 -8.42 -14.66 -10.32
N GLY A 8 -9.28 -13.63 -10.28
CA GLY A 8 -9.23 -12.54 -9.31
C GLY A 8 -9.21 -11.17 -9.98
N ALA A 9 -10.26 -10.37 -9.73
CA ALA A 9 -10.50 -9.06 -10.33
C ALA A 9 -10.12 -7.90 -9.38
N GLY A 10 -8.97 -8.01 -8.71
CA GLY A 10 -8.37 -6.94 -7.92
C GLY A 10 -7.37 -6.11 -8.73
N GLN A 11 -6.64 -5.21 -8.04
CA GLN A 11 -5.64 -4.31 -8.65
C GLN A 11 -4.69 -5.03 -9.62
N ALA A 12 -4.05 -6.11 -9.18
CA ALA A 12 -3.06 -6.82 -10.00
C ALA A 12 -3.69 -7.57 -11.16
N GLY A 13 -4.78 -8.31 -10.92
CA GLY A 13 -5.41 -9.14 -11.96
C GLY A 13 -5.98 -8.30 -13.10
N LEU A 14 -6.67 -7.21 -12.78
CA LEU A 14 -7.24 -6.32 -13.80
C LEU A 14 -6.18 -5.52 -14.53
N GLN A 15 -5.17 -5.00 -13.83
CA GLN A 15 -4.06 -4.28 -14.47
C GLN A 15 -3.29 -5.19 -15.45
N LEU A 16 -2.98 -6.42 -15.04
CA LEU A 16 -2.31 -7.39 -15.90
C LEU A 16 -3.19 -7.76 -17.10
N GLY A 17 -4.48 -8.02 -16.89
CA GLY A 17 -5.43 -8.35 -17.95
C GLY A 17 -5.53 -7.25 -18.99
N LEU A 18 -5.66 -5.98 -18.56
CA LEU A 18 -5.71 -4.83 -19.47
C LEU A 18 -4.39 -4.63 -20.23
N GLY A 19 -3.26 -4.88 -19.58
CA GLY A 19 -1.94 -4.85 -20.23
C GLY A 19 -1.82 -5.92 -21.31
N LEU A 20 -2.19 -7.15 -21.02
CA LEU A 20 -2.17 -8.27 -21.97
C LEU A 20 -3.09 -8.03 -23.19
N LEU A 21 -4.31 -7.52 -22.95
CA LEU A 21 -5.24 -7.13 -24.04
C LEU A 21 -4.64 -6.07 -24.95
N GLY A 22 -3.93 -5.08 -24.37
CA GLY A 22 -3.23 -4.05 -25.14
C GLY A 22 -2.14 -4.61 -26.07
N HIS A 23 -1.65 -5.81 -25.79
CA HIS A 23 -0.68 -6.54 -26.62
C HIS A 23 -1.29 -7.70 -27.43
N GLY A 24 -2.63 -7.79 -27.47
CA GLY A 24 -3.37 -8.70 -28.34
C GLY A 24 -3.50 -10.13 -27.82
N TYR A 25 -3.24 -10.41 -26.55
CA TYR A 25 -3.50 -11.72 -25.94
C TYR A 25 -4.99 -11.99 -25.79
N ASP A 26 -5.40 -13.27 -25.83
CA ASP A 26 -6.75 -13.70 -25.49
C ASP A 26 -6.85 -13.81 -23.96
N VAL A 27 -7.59 -12.90 -23.33
CA VAL A 27 -7.65 -12.77 -21.88
C VAL A 27 -9.05 -13.04 -21.34
N THR A 28 -9.12 -13.92 -20.35
CA THR A 28 -10.30 -14.13 -19.51
C THR A 28 -10.00 -13.70 -18.09
N VAL A 29 -10.80 -12.81 -17.50
CA VAL A 29 -10.75 -12.45 -16.08
C VAL A 29 -11.94 -13.07 -15.36
N VAL A 30 -11.66 -13.79 -14.28
CA VAL A 30 -12.68 -14.41 -13.42
C VAL A 30 -12.86 -13.56 -12.17
N SER A 31 -14.06 -13.11 -11.90
CA SER A 31 -14.45 -12.31 -10.75
C SER A 31 -15.56 -12.97 -9.97
N ASN A 32 -15.50 -12.99 -8.66
CA ASN A 32 -16.58 -13.52 -7.82
C ASN A 32 -17.75 -12.51 -7.65
N ARG A 33 -17.67 -11.35 -8.27
CA ARG A 33 -18.68 -10.28 -8.18
C ARG A 33 -18.78 -9.54 -9.50
N THR A 34 -19.99 -9.12 -9.85
CA THR A 34 -20.24 -8.20 -10.96
C THR A 34 -19.69 -6.79 -10.64
N PRO A 35 -19.48 -5.94 -11.65
CA PRO A 35 -19.15 -4.53 -11.45
C PRO A 35 -20.13 -3.80 -10.51
N GLU A 36 -21.42 -4.08 -10.62
CA GLU A 36 -22.45 -3.49 -9.77
C GLU A 36 -22.34 -3.95 -8.31
N GLU A 37 -22.12 -5.25 -8.06
CA GLU A 37 -21.92 -5.79 -6.71
C GLU A 37 -20.65 -5.25 -6.06
N ILE A 38 -19.59 -5.00 -6.83
CA ILE A 38 -18.38 -4.36 -6.30
C ILE A 38 -18.67 -2.91 -5.94
N ARG A 39 -19.32 -2.15 -6.83
CA ARG A 39 -19.64 -0.72 -6.65
C ARG A 39 -20.52 -0.47 -5.42
N ASN A 40 -21.49 -1.34 -5.18
CA ASN A 40 -22.44 -1.25 -4.08
C ASN A 40 -22.05 -2.07 -2.84
N GLY A 41 -20.90 -2.71 -2.87
CA GLY A 41 -20.38 -3.56 -1.80
C GLY A 41 -19.68 -2.78 -0.69
N LYS A 42 -19.00 -3.52 0.19
CA LYS A 42 -18.13 -2.95 1.22
C LYS A 42 -16.76 -2.62 0.65
N VAL A 43 -16.09 -1.65 1.25
CA VAL A 43 -14.66 -1.40 1.00
C VAL A 43 -13.84 -2.65 1.30
N THR A 44 -12.81 -2.87 0.52
CA THR A 44 -11.97 -4.09 0.62
C THR A 44 -10.53 -3.80 1.02
N SER A 45 -10.10 -2.55 0.94
CA SER A 45 -8.78 -2.08 1.37
C SER A 45 -8.76 -0.56 1.54
N SER A 46 -7.71 -0.05 2.18
CA SER A 46 -7.22 1.31 2.00
C SER A 46 -6.06 1.24 1.02
N GLN A 47 -6.02 2.11 0.04
CA GLN A 47 -4.92 2.19 -0.91
C GLN A 47 -4.42 3.62 -1.02
N CYS A 48 -3.10 3.82 -0.90
CA CYS A 48 -2.42 5.03 -1.31
C CYS A 48 -1.37 4.61 -2.33
N MET A 49 -1.61 4.91 -3.59
CA MET A 49 -0.74 4.50 -4.69
C MET A 49 0.22 5.62 -5.03
N PHE A 50 1.51 5.32 -4.95
CA PHE A 50 2.59 6.25 -5.24
C PHE A 50 2.89 6.31 -6.74
N ASP A 51 3.57 7.36 -7.16
CA ASP A 51 3.80 7.69 -8.57
C ASP A 51 4.43 6.55 -9.38
N SER A 52 5.41 5.85 -8.80
CA SER A 52 6.06 4.71 -9.48
C SER A 52 5.09 3.54 -9.76
N SER A 53 4.02 3.41 -8.99
CA SER A 53 2.96 2.42 -9.23
C SER A 53 1.88 2.96 -10.16
N LEU A 54 1.49 4.23 -10.00
CA LEU A 54 0.55 4.92 -10.89
C LEU A 54 1.08 5.07 -12.31
N SER A 55 2.41 5.13 -12.50
CA SER A 55 3.02 5.18 -13.83
C SER A 55 2.63 3.98 -14.70
N HIS A 56 2.43 2.79 -14.12
CA HIS A 56 1.96 1.62 -14.86
C HIS A 56 0.50 1.77 -15.29
N GLU A 57 -0.36 2.35 -14.46
CA GLU A 57 -1.75 2.65 -14.84
C GLU A 57 -1.82 3.67 -15.97
N ARG A 58 -1.00 4.74 -15.89
CA ARG A 58 -0.89 5.76 -16.95
C ARG A 58 -0.38 5.16 -18.26
N ALA A 59 0.65 4.30 -18.20
CA ALA A 59 1.19 3.65 -19.40
C ALA A 59 0.17 2.77 -20.12
N LEU A 60 -0.77 2.17 -19.37
CA LEU A 60 -1.86 1.36 -19.93
C LEU A 60 -3.10 2.18 -20.33
N GLY A 61 -3.11 3.49 -20.05
CA GLY A 61 -4.25 4.37 -20.31
C GLY A 61 -5.48 4.03 -19.46
N ILE A 62 -5.28 3.60 -18.21
CA ILE A 62 -6.34 3.18 -17.28
C ILE A 62 -6.39 4.02 -16.00
N ASP A 63 -5.64 5.11 -15.94
CA ASP A 63 -5.71 6.13 -14.89
C ASP A 63 -6.80 7.15 -15.24
N TYR A 64 -8.01 6.90 -14.77
CA TYR A 64 -9.18 7.73 -15.07
C TYR A 64 -9.47 8.80 -14.02
N TRP A 65 -8.74 8.81 -12.89
CA TRP A 65 -9.13 9.56 -11.69
C TRP A 65 -8.18 10.69 -11.30
N THR A 66 -7.10 10.91 -12.06
CA THR A 66 -6.09 11.95 -11.73
C THR A 66 -6.71 13.35 -11.60
N GLY A 67 -7.77 13.68 -12.34
CA GLY A 67 -8.45 14.97 -12.26
C GLY A 67 -9.41 15.13 -11.08
N ASP A 68 -9.95 14.04 -10.56
CA ASP A 68 -11.01 14.04 -9.55
C ASP A 68 -10.52 13.60 -8.16
N CYS A 69 -9.46 12.80 -8.11
CA CYS A 69 -8.91 12.29 -6.87
C CYS A 69 -8.06 13.36 -6.15
N PRO A 70 -8.31 13.61 -4.86
CA PRO A 70 -7.43 14.44 -4.06
C PRO A 70 -6.00 13.92 -4.08
N GLN A 71 -5.03 14.80 -4.32
CA GLN A 71 -3.62 14.43 -4.44
C GLN A 71 -2.94 14.41 -3.07
N VAL A 72 -2.13 13.38 -2.85
CA VAL A 72 -1.26 13.24 -1.67
C VAL A 72 0.13 13.73 -2.06
N SER A 73 0.57 14.85 -1.49
CA SER A 73 1.86 15.49 -1.81
C SER A 73 2.91 15.36 -0.69
N GLN A 74 2.50 14.89 0.49
CA GLN A 74 3.37 14.76 1.65
C GLN A 74 3.09 13.50 2.44
N ILE A 75 4.09 13.06 3.22
CA ILE A 75 3.93 12.13 4.33
C ILE A 75 4.39 12.84 5.60
N ALA A 76 3.49 12.98 6.56
CA ALA A 76 3.78 13.54 7.87
C ALA A 76 3.86 12.43 8.93
N LEU A 77 4.77 12.56 9.86
CA LEU A 77 4.90 11.69 11.03
C LEU A 77 4.73 12.49 12.30
N THR A 78 3.94 11.96 13.24
CA THR A 78 3.84 12.47 14.61
C THR A 78 4.08 11.33 15.60
N VAL A 79 4.92 11.56 16.59
CA VAL A 79 5.24 10.61 17.65
C VAL A 79 4.98 11.27 19.00
N PRO A 80 4.18 10.68 19.89
CA PRO A 80 3.94 11.20 21.23
C PRO A 80 5.19 11.09 22.10
N ALA A 81 5.29 11.99 23.07
CA ALA A 81 6.30 11.89 24.12
C ALA A 81 6.00 10.70 25.05
N PRO A 82 7.04 9.93 25.44
CA PRO A 82 6.85 8.82 26.38
C PRO A 82 6.51 9.32 27.79
N PRO A 83 5.88 8.48 28.62
CA PRO A 83 5.71 8.78 30.05
C PRO A 83 7.07 9.14 30.69
N PRO A 84 7.10 10.10 31.66
CA PRO A 84 5.97 10.69 32.37
C PRO A 84 5.37 11.97 31.76
N ALA A 85 5.60 12.25 30.46
CA ALA A 85 4.98 13.40 29.83
C ALA A 85 3.44 13.31 29.89
N PRO A 86 2.72 14.45 29.99
CA PRO A 86 1.26 14.47 29.95
C PRO A 86 0.72 13.84 28.67
N ALA A 87 -0.44 13.18 28.77
CA ALA A 87 -1.12 12.62 27.60
C ALA A 87 -1.34 13.69 26.52
N GLY A 88 -1.11 13.34 25.26
CA GLY A 88 -1.22 14.27 24.13
C GLY A 88 0.00 15.15 23.87
N THR A 89 1.06 15.05 24.70
CA THR A 89 2.34 15.73 24.42
C THR A 89 3.01 15.06 23.23
N VAL A 90 3.38 15.84 22.21
CA VAL A 90 4.12 15.39 21.03
C VAL A 90 5.62 15.49 21.28
N ALA A 91 6.36 14.41 21.05
CA ALA A 91 7.82 14.40 21.13
C ALA A 91 8.45 15.11 19.93
N PHE A 92 8.00 14.73 18.74
CA PHE A 92 8.36 15.38 17.47
C PHE A 92 7.29 15.14 16.41
N SER A 93 7.25 16.06 15.47
CA SER A 93 6.40 15.95 14.27
C SER A 93 7.10 16.63 13.10
N TRP A 94 6.91 16.08 11.90
CA TRP A 94 7.45 16.62 10.67
C TRP A 94 6.62 16.17 9.46
N ALA A 95 6.81 16.84 8.33
CA ALA A 95 6.25 16.46 7.04
C ALA A 95 7.34 16.44 5.98
N GLY A 96 7.45 15.31 5.26
CA GLY A 96 8.33 15.17 4.11
C GLY A 96 7.54 15.29 2.81
N ASN A 97 8.12 15.98 1.83
CA ASN A 97 7.53 16.18 0.52
C ASN A 97 7.78 14.96 -0.37
N LEU A 98 6.74 14.51 -1.07
CA LEU A 98 6.89 13.54 -2.15
C LEU A 98 7.41 14.24 -3.41
N THR A 99 8.28 13.58 -4.15
CA THR A 99 8.80 14.08 -5.44
C THR A 99 7.73 14.10 -6.53
N ALA A 100 6.73 13.22 -6.40
CA ALA A 100 5.54 13.21 -7.24
C ALA A 100 4.34 12.78 -6.38
N THR A 101 3.15 13.26 -6.71
CA THR A 101 1.95 13.02 -5.90
C THR A 101 1.48 11.58 -5.96
N ALA A 102 0.91 11.10 -4.85
CA ALA A 102 0.19 9.83 -4.76
C ALA A 102 -1.33 10.07 -4.81
N GLN A 103 -2.10 9.00 -5.04
CA GLN A 103 -3.55 9.00 -5.10
C GLN A 103 -4.13 7.83 -4.31
N SER A 104 -5.33 8.04 -3.76
CA SER A 104 -6.10 6.98 -3.12
C SER A 104 -7.50 6.90 -3.74
N VAL A 105 -7.74 5.89 -4.56
CA VAL A 105 -9.04 5.66 -5.21
C VAL A 105 -9.66 4.38 -4.67
N ASP A 106 -10.86 4.48 -4.12
CA ASP A 106 -11.62 3.34 -3.59
C ASP A 106 -11.76 2.23 -4.65
N GLN A 107 -11.52 1.00 -4.27
CA GLN A 107 -11.66 -0.15 -5.17
C GLN A 107 -13.09 -0.32 -5.71
N ARG A 108 -14.10 0.17 -4.99
CA ARG A 108 -15.49 0.22 -5.45
C ARG A 108 -15.71 1.18 -6.63
N VAL A 109 -14.79 2.13 -6.81
CA VAL A 109 -14.75 3.04 -7.97
C VAL A 109 -13.88 2.45 -9.08
N LYS A 110 -12.69 1.99 -8.72
CA LYS A 110 -11.65 1.57 -9.67
C LYS A 110 -11.94 0.23 -10.33
N MET A 111 -12.23 -0.82 -9.55
CA MET A 111 -12.34 -2.19 -10.08
C MET A 111 -13.54 -2.39 -11.02
N PRO A 112 -14.76 -1.85 -10.75
CA PRO A 112 -15.87 -1.94 -11.69
C PRO A 112 -15.53 -1.33 -13.04
N ARG A 113 -14.90 -0.16 -13.06
CA ARG A 113 -14.51 0.52 -14.30
C ARG A 113 -13.49 -0.29 -15.08
N TRP A 114 -12.53 -0.92 -14.42
CA TRP A 114 -11.54 -1.75 -15.10
C TRP A 114 -12.12 -3.08 -15.59
N LEU A 115 -13.09 -3.69 -14.89
CA LEU A 115 -13.83 -4.86 -15.39
C LEU A 115 -14.60 -4.53 -16.67
N GLU A 116 -15.31 -3.39 -16.69
CA GLU A 116 -16.00 -2.89 -17.87
C GLU A 116 -15.00 -2.62 -19.03
N GLU A 117 -13.79 -2.15 -18.70
CA GLU A 117 -12.73 -1.90 -19.69
C GLU A 117 -12.13 -3.19 -20.25
N ILE A 118 -12.04 -4.28 -19.48
CA ILE A 118 -11.64 -5.61 -19.98
C ILE A 118 -12.56 -6.01 -21.14
N GLU A 119 -13.87 -5.93 -20.95
CA GLU A 119 -14.86 -6.28 -22.00
C GLU A 119 -14.79 -5.30 -23.18
N ALA A 120 -14.66 -4.00 -22.90
CA ALA A 120 -14.56 -2.97 -23.95
C ALA A 120 -13.33 -3.15 -24.85
N ARG A 121 -12.23 -3.70 -24.31
CA ARG A 121 -11.00 -4.03 -25.07
C ARG A 121 -11.04 -5.44 -25.70
N GLY A 122 -12.17 -6.15 -25.63
CA GLY A 122 -12.38 -7.46 -26.26
C GLY A 122 -11.94 -8.65 -25.43
N GLY A 123 -11.65 -8.48 -24.14
CA GLY A 123 -11.44 -9.56 -23.18
C GLY A 123 -12.77 -10.16 -22.71
N SER A 124 -12.67 -11.29 -22.03
CA SER A 124 -13.82 -11.97 -21.43
C SER A 124 -13.84 -11.77 -19.90
N VAL A 125 -15.03 -11.49 -19.35
CA VAL A 125 -15.27 -11.48 -17.90
C VAL A 125 -16.20 -12.63 -17.54
N VAL A 126 -15.78 -13.48 -16.60
CA VAL A 126 -16.60 -14.58 -16.06
C VAL A 126 -16.91 -14.27 -14.61
N ILE A 127 -18.21 -14.27 -14.27
CA ILE A 127 -18.65 -14.06 -12.89
C ILE A 127 -18.82 -15.42 -12.23
N GLU A 128 -17.86 -15.81 -11.41
CA GLU A 128 -17.79 -17.11 -10.74
C GLU A 128 -16.94 -17.01 -9.46
N ASP A 129 -17.38 -17.62 -8.37
CA ASP A 129 -16.54 -17.85 -7.19
C ASP A 129 -15.70 -19.11 -7.45
N ALA A 130 -14.53 -18.92 -8.06
CA ALA A 130 -13.70 -20.01 -8.55
C ALA A 130 -13.13 -20.86 -7.40
N ASP A 131 -13.32 -22.16 -7.50
CA ASP A 131 -12.76 -23.20 -6.65
C ASP A 131 -11.67 -24.03 -7.38
N VAL A 132 -11.17 -25.10 -6.76
CA VAL A 132 -10.16 -25.98 -7.40
C VAL A 132 -10.70 -26.65 -8.68
N PRO A 133 -11.93 -27.19 -8.74
CA PRO A 133 -12.53 -27.65 -9.99
C PRO A 133 -12.59 -26.60 -11.10
N ALA A 134 -12.89 -25.35 -10.77
CA ALA A 134 -12.89 -24.27 -11.74
C ALA A 134 -11.46 -23.99 -12.26
N LEU A 135 -10.45 -24.00 -11.39
CA LEU A 135 -9.04 -23.88 -11.80
C LEU A 135 -8.61 -24.99 -12.76
N GLU A 136 -9.04 -26.25 -12.50
CA GLU A 136 -8.77 -27.38 -13.39
C GLU A 136 -9.35 -27.16 -14.79
N LYS A 137 -10.58 -26.67 -14.88
CA LYS A 137 -11.22 -26.32 -16.15
C LYS A 137 -10.45 -25.22 -16.88
N TYR A 138 -10.08 -24.14 -16.17
CA TYR A 138 -9.33 -23.05 -16.78
C TYR A 138 -7.93 -23.50 -17.23
N ALA A 139 -7.27 -24.37 -16.46
CA ALA A 139 -5.97 -24.92 -16.84
C ALA A 139 -6.03 -25.84 -18.06
N ALA A 140 -7.16 -26.51 -18.30
CA ALA A 140 -7.37 -27.32 -19.49
C ALA A 140 -7.66 -26.46 -20.75
N ASP A 141 -8.22 -25.25 -20.55
CA ASP A 141 -8.71 -24.37 -21.63
C ASP A 141 -7.76 -23.20 -21.94
N SER A 142 -6.68 -23.00 -21.19
CA SER A 142 -5.76 -21.86 -21.29
C SER A 142 -4.31 -22.30 -21.32
N ASP A 143 -3.47 -21.51 -22.00
CA ASP A 143 -2.02 -21.71 -22.02
C ASP A 143 -1.35 -21.32 -20.70
N LEU A 144 -1.96 -20.37 -19.95
CA LEU A 144 -1.50 -19.92 -18.64
C LEU A 144 -2.70 -19.58 -17.75
N VAL A 145 -2.70 -20.08 -16.52
CA VAL A 145 -3.65 -19.65 -15.47
C VAL A 145 -2.90 -18.91 -14.40
N ILE A 146 -3.36 -17.69 -14.08
CA ILE A 146 -2.80 -16.83 -13.04
C ILE A 146 -3.83 -16.64 -11.93
N VAL A 147 -3.43 -16.91 -10.68
CA VAL A 147 -4.28 -16.75 -9.50
C VAL A 147 -3.94 -15.45 -8.80
N ALA A 148 -4.85 -14.49 -8.82
CA ALA A 148 -4.79 -13.18 -8.18
C ALA A 148 -5.77 -13.03 -7.01
N ALA A 149 -6.52 -14.09 -6.66
CA ALA A 149 -7.44 -14.12 -5.52
C ALA A 149 -6.69 -14.56 -4.26
N GLY A 150 -6.26 -13.61 -3.44
CA GLY A 150 -5.40 -13.82 -2.27
C GLY A 150 -6.09 -14.39 -1.03
N LYS A 151 -7.36 -14.83 -1.11
CA LYS A 151 -8.15 -15.35 0.01
C LYS A 151 -8.85 -16.65 -0.36
N GLY A 152 -9.25 -17.42 0.66
CA GLY A 152 -10.00 -18.65 0.48
C GLY A 152 -9.14 -19.87 0.16
N GLU A 153 -9.79 -20.93 -0.30
CA GLU A 153 -9.19 -22.24 -0.55
C GLU A 153 -8.09 -22.21 -1.62
N ILE A 154 -8.31 -21.46 -2.71
CA ILE A 154 -7.36 -21.39 -3.81
C ILE A 154 -6.04 -20.71 -3.45
N ALA A 155 -6.05 -19.74 -2.53
CA ALA A 155 -4.80 -19.18 -2.00
C ALA A 155 -4.02 -20.19 -1.15
N GLY A 156 -4.71 -21.14 -0.52
CA GLY A 156 -4.12 -22.23 0.26
C GLY A 156 -3.37 -23.26 -0.57
N LEU A 157 -3.55 -23.28 -1.90
CA LEU A 157 -2.78 -24.15 -2.82
C LEU A 157 -1.30 -23.75 -2.90
N PHE A 158 -0.99 -22.50 -2.62
CA PHE A 158 0.36 -21.94 -2.69
C PHE A 158 1.05 -22.15 -1.33
N ALA A 159 2.03 -23.03 -1.28
CA ALA A 159 2.74 -23.36 -0.06
C ALA A 159 3.47 -22.15 0.54
N ARG A 160 3.46 -22.02 1.86
CA ARG A 160 4.23 -20.99 2.56
C ARG A 160 5.74 -21.23 2.34
N ASP A 161 6.46 -20.16 2.00
CA ASP A 161 7.92 -20.14 2.00
C ASP A 161 8.40 -19.63 3.38
N ASP A 162 8.81 -20.58 4.23
CA ASP A 162 9.24 -20.27 5.60
C ASP A 162 10.57 -19.49 5.64
N ALA A 163 11.40 -19.63 4.60
CA ALA A 163 12.66 -18.90 4.52
C ALA A 163 12.45 -17.40 4.26
N LYS A 164 11.34 -17.04 3.60
CA LYS A 164 11.00 -15.65 3.26
C LYS A 164 9.93 -15.06 4.18
N SER A 165 9.24 -15.88 4.99
CA SER A 165 8.14 -15.44 5.86
C SER A 165 8.61 -15.22 7.29
N VAL A 166 8.59 -13.98 7.77
CA VAL A 166 9.10 -13.59 9.09
C VAL A 166 8.12 -13.91 10.22
N PHE A 167 6.81 -13.77 9.95
CA PHE A 167 5.77 -13.90 10.97
C PHE A 167 4.82 -15.07 10.67
N ASP A 168 4.38 -15.76 11.72
CA ASP A 168 3.41 -16.85 11.68
C ASP A 168 2.01 -16.46 12.18
N LYS A 169 1.87 -15.22 12.67
CA LYS A 169 0.63 -14.67 13.24
C LYS A 169 0.46 -13.20 12.87
N PRO A 170 -0.77 -12.66 12.97
CA PRO A 170 -1.04 -11.25 12.76
C PRO A 170 -0.22 -10.36 13.68
N GLN A 171 0.36 -9.31 13.12
CA GLN A 171 1.14 -8.30 13.85
C GLN A 171 0.30 -7.07 14.19
N ARG A 172 -0.79 -6.84 13.44
CA ARG A 172 -1.75 -5.75 13.67
C ARG A 172 -3.19 -6.25 13.60
N ALA A 173 -4.04 -5.61 14.39
CA ALA A 173 -5.49 -5.63 14.27
C ALA A 173 -5.90 -4.39 13.49
N LEU A 174 -6.50 -4.59 12.35
CA LEU A 174 -6.73 -3.57 11.32
C LEU A 174 -8.16 -3.09 11.35
N ALA A 175 -8.36 -1.77 11.23
CA ALA A 175 -9.65 -1.18 10.92
C ALA A 175 -9.50 -0.02 9.95
N LEU A 176 -10.45 0.07 9.01
CA LEU A 176 -10.56 1.16 8.05
C LEU A 176 -11.91 1.84 8.22
N THR A 177 -11.92 3.16 8.13
CA THR A 177 -13.13 3.97 8.20
C THR A 177 -13.07 5.06 7.14
N TYR A 178 -13.92 4.99 6.14
CA TYR A 178 -14.08 6.03 5.12
C TYR A 178 -15.03 7.10 5.63
N VAL A 179 -14.59 8.36 5.66
CA VAL A 179 -15.32 9.45 6.29
C VAL A 179 -15.38 10.70 5.42
N HIS A 180 -16.50 11.43 5.54
CA HIS A 180 -16.66 12.82 5.16
C HIS A 180 -16.54 13.75 6.37
N GLY A 181 -16.33 15.03 6.14
CA GLY A 181 -16.34 16.04 7.20
C GLY A 181 -15.11 16.06 8.12
N LEU A 182 -14.04 15.31 7.79
CA LEU A 182 -12.77 15.47 8.50
C LEU A 182 -12.26 16.89 8.27
N ALA A 183 -12.01 17.64 9.34
CA ALA A 183 -11.56 19.03 9.20
C ALA A 183 -10.20 19.11 8.49
N ALA A 184 -10.03 20.16 7.69
CA ALA A 184 -8.79 20.41 6.97
C ALA A 184 -7.61 20.53 7.94
N SER A 185 -6.45 20.04 7.53
CA SER A 185 -5.20 20.33 8.21
C SER A 185 -4.54 21.57 7.61
N GLU A 186 -3.69 22.21 8.37
CA GLU A 186 -2.82 23.24 7.82
C GLU A 186 -1.82 22.63 6.84
N GLY A 187 -1.53 23.34 5.76
CA GLY A 187 -0.55 22.97 4.76
C GLY A 187 -1.06 21.97 3.68
N PRO A 188 -0.14 21.43 2.89
CA PRO A 188 -0.46 20.52 1.79
C PRO A 188 -1.15 19.22 2.25
N GLN A 189 -1.96 18.66 1.36
CA GLN A 189 -2.63 17.37 1.61
C GLN A 189 -1.62 16.22 1.62
N GLY A 190 -1.72 15.35 2.61
CA GLY A 190 -0.79 14.26 2.78
C GLY A 190 -1.34 13.10 3.59
N VAL A 191 -0.56 12.02 3.65
CA VAL A 191 -0.75 10.98 4.67
C VAL A 191 -0.24 11.52 6.00
N LYS A 192 -1.07 11.52 7.02
CA LYS A 192 -0.65 11.75 8.40
C LYS A 192 -0.49 10.41 9.12
N PHE A 193 0.74 10.11 9.41
CA PHE A 193 1.17 8.90 10.10
C PHE A 193 1.38 9.23 11.58
N ASN A 194 0.65 8.58 12.47
CA ASN A 194 0.79 8.74 13.92
C ASN A 194 1.25 7.40 14.49
N LEU A 195 2.48 7.36 14.96
CA LEU A 195 3.07 6.19 15.59
C LEU A 195 2.91 6.29 17.10
N ILE A 196 2.18 5.37 17.72
CA ILE A 196 1.91 5.32 19.16
C ILE A 196 2.68 4.13 19.76
N PRO A 197 3.90 4.31 20.27
CA PRO A 197 4.76 3.22 20.72
C PRO A 197 4.08 2.30 21.73
N GLY A 198 4.08 0.99 21.46
CA GLY A 198 3.48 -0.03 22.32
C GLY A 198 1.95 -0.14 22.24
N VAL A 199 1.30 0.64 21.39
CA VAL A 199 -0.17 0.68 21.20
C VAL A 199 -0.56 0.34 19.77
N GLY A 200 0.01 1.04 18.80
CA GLY A 200 -0.30 0.87 17.39
C GLY A 200 -0.07 2.13 16.56
N GLU A 201 -0.73 2.21 15.42
CA GLU A 201 -0.61 3.31 14.46
C GLU A 201 -1.98 3.83 14.04
N TYR A 202 -2.04 5.13 13.74
CA TYR A 202 -3.17 5.77 13.09
C TYR A 202 -2.70 6.52 11.87
N PHE A 203 -3.27 6.18 10.71
CA PHE A 203 -3.04 6.88 9.46
C PHE A 203 -4.32 7.57 9.00
N VAL A 204 -4.17 8.74 8.41
CA VAL A 204 -5.29 9.41 7.73
C VAL A 204 -4.81 10.10 6.48
N PHE A 205 -5.55 9.95 5.39
CA PHE A 205 -5.19 10.53 4.09
C PHE A 205 -6.43 10.78 3.24
N PRO A 206 -6.36 11.76 2.31
CA PRO A 206 -7.46 12.06 1.40
C PRO A 206 -7.60 10.96 0.36
N ALA A 207 -8.83 10.72 -0.09
CA ALA A 207 -9.19 9.69 -1.06
C ALA A 207 -10.40 10.09 -1.91
N LEU A 208 -10.61 9.35 -2.99
CA LEU A 208 -11.84 9.39 -3.79
C LEU A 208 -12.63 8.10 -3.54
N THR A 209 -13.90 8.22 -3.14
CA THR A 209 -14.83 7.10 -3.01
C THR A 209 -16.06 7.27 -3.90
N THR A 210 -17.03 6.37 -3.81
CA THR A 210 -18.26 6.38 -4.63
C THR A 210 -19.10 7.64 -4.46
N SER A 211 -19.02 8.32 -3.31
CA SER A 211 -19.73 9.59 -3.02
C SER A 211 -18.85 10.83 -3.25
N GLY A 212 -17.66 10.70 -3.84
CA GLY A 212 -16.73 11.80 -4.11
C GLY A 212 -15.54 11.84 -3.18
N PRO A 213 -14.84 12.99 -3.07
CA PRO A 213 -13.70 13.17 -2.19
C PRO A 213 -14.04 12.88 -0.72
N CYS A 214 -13.17 12.13 -0.04
CA CYS A 214 -13.32 11.72 1.34
C CYS A 214 -11.95 11.62 2.03
N HIS A 215 -11.93 11.11 3.26
CA HIS A 215 -10.71 10.66 3.94
C HIS A 215 -10.84 9.20 4.36
N ILE A 216 -9.71 8.51 4.40
CA ILE A 216 -9.61 7.17 4.98
C ILE A 216 -8.84 7.26 6.28
N MET A 217 -9.47 6.84 7.37
CA MET A 217 -8.82 6.60 8.66
C MET A 217 -8.45 5.13 8.74
N THR A 218 -7.18 4.84 8.94
CA THR A 218 -6.65 3.48 9.12
C THR A 218 -6.09 3.36 10.52
N LEU A 219 -6.55 2.37 11.25
CA LEU A 219 -6.17 2.09 12.63
C LEU A 219 -5.54 0.70 12.68
N GLU A 220 -4.31 0.62 13.17
CA GLU A 220 -3.52 -0.61 13.23
C GLU A 220 -3.07 -0.85 14.67
N GLY A 221 -3.90 -1.56 15.44
CA GLY A 221 -3.62 -1.86 16.84
C GLY A 221 -2.75 -3.10 17.02
N ILE A 222 -1.90 -3.12 18.05
CA ILE A 222 -1.22 -4.36 18.46
C ILE A 222 -2.29 -5.37 18.89
N PRO A 223 -2.28 -6.63 18.39
CA PRO A 223 -3.28 -7.63 18.74
C PRO A 223 -3.40 -7.85 20.25
N GLY A 224 -4.63 -7.78 20.78
CA GLY A 224 -4.93 -7.82 22.20
C GLY A 224 -4.61 -6.55 22.97
N GLY A 225 -4.11 -5.52 22.31
CA GLY A 225 -3.84 -4.20 22.87
C GLY A 225 -5.08 -3.30 22.91
N PRO A 226 -4.93 -2.05 23.41
CA PRO A 226 -6.04 -1.15 23.68
C PRO A 226 -6.71 -0.56 22.42
N MET A 227 -6.11 -0.75 21.24
CA MET A 227 -6.71 -0.42 19.93
C MET A 227 -7.33 -1.64 19.23
N ASP A 228 -7.33 -2.84 19.83
CA ASP A 228 -7.87 -4.07 19.27
C ASP A 228 -9.23 -4.43 19.90
N ASN A 229 -10.23 -3.54 19.78
CA ASN A 229 -11.57 -3.75 20.35
C ASN A 229 -12.64 -4.09 19.30
N TRP A 230 -12.22 -4.40 18.09
CA TRP A 230 -13.11 -4.55 16.92
C TRP A 230 -14.06 -5.76 17.01
N SER A 231 -13.76 -6.76 17.84
CA SER A 231 -14.63 -7.93 18.03
C SER A 231 -15.97 -7.61 18.69
N SER A 232 -16.08 -6.48 19.40
CA SER A 232 -17.31 -6.01 20.03
C SER A 232 -18.14 -5.07 19.14
N VAL A 233 -17.61 -4.66 17.99
CA VAL A 233 -18.24 -3.76 17.04
C VAL A 233 -19.15 -4.55 16.12
N THR A 234 -20.44 -4.21 16.08
CA THR A 234 -21.48 -4.96 15.35
C THR A 234 -22.15 -4.17 14.23
N SER A 235 -21.95 -2.84 14.21
CA SER A 235 -22.53 -1.95 13.20
C SER A 235 -21.54 -0.92 12.68
N PRO A 236 -21.76 -0.35 11.48
CA PRO A 236 -20.95 0.74 10.95
C PRO A 236 -20.89 1.96 11.88
N ALA A 237 -21.99 2.29 12.54
CA ALA A 237 -22.04 3.41 13.50
C ALA A 237 -21.16 3.15 14.74
N GLU A 238 -21.17 1.92 15.28
CA GLU A 238 -20.28 1.52 16.37
C GLU A 238 -18.83 1.50 15.91
N HIS A 239 -18.55 1.12 14.66
CA HIS A 239 -17.20 1.16 14.09
C HIS A 239 -16.66 2.60 14.06
N LEU A 240 -17.45 3.57 13.59
CA LEU A 240 -17.06 4.98 13.61
C LEU A 240 -16.86 5.48 15.04
N ALA A 241 -17.76 5.11 15.98
CA ALA A 241 -17.64 5.49 17.37
C ALA A 241 -16.37 4.96 18.01
N GLU A 242 -16.02 3.69 17.75
CA GLU A 242 -14.75 3.10 18.24
C GLU A 242 -13.52 3.75 17.59
N SER A 243 -13.56 4.05 16.28
CA SER A 243 -12.51 4.80 15.60
C SER A 243 -12.26 6.16 16.26
N LYS A 244 -13.34 6.91 16.54
CA LYS A 244 -13.26 8.20 17.23
C LYS A 244 -12.74 8.06 18.67
N ARG A 245 -13.19 7.05 19.42
CA ARG A 245 -12.70 6.76 20.77
C ARG A 245 -11.18 6.52 20.80
N ILE A 246 -10.68 5.76 19.83
CA ILE A 246 -9.24 5.49 19.69
C ILE A 246 -8.48 6.79 19.41
N ILE A 247 -8.97 7.62 18.49
CA ILE A 247 -8.33 8.90 18.14
C ILE A 247 -8.33 9.84 19.37
N GLU A 248 -9.46 10.02 20.05
CA GLU A 248 -9.55 10.86 21.25
C GLU A 248 -8.60 10.41 22.35
N THR A 249 -8.44 9.09 22.53
CA THR A 249 -7.64 8.52 23.61
C THR A 249 -6.14 8.53 23.31
N PHE A 250 -5.74 8.13 22.10
CA PHE A 250 -4.34 7.84 21.77
C PHE A 250 -3.70 8.86 20.83
N VAL A 251 -4.51 9.65 20.12
CA VAL A 251 -4.07 10.64 19.12
C VAL A 251 -4.80 11.98 19.34
N PRO A 252 -4.84 12.52 20.56
CA PRO A 252 -5.70 13.67 20.91
C PRO A 252 -5.38 14.93 20.10
N TRP A 253 -4.20 15.07 19.51
CA TRP A 253 -3.85 16.17 18.60
C TRP A 253 -4.58 16.10 17.25
N GLU A 254 -5.19 14.96 16.87
CA GLU A 254 -6.04 14.80 15.70
C GLU A 254 -7.54 14.85 16.04
N TRP A 255 -7.91 14.91 17.35
CA TRP A 255 -9.30 14.83 17.79
C TRP A 255 -10.18 15.92 17.21
N ASP A 256 -9.72 17.19 17.25
CA ASP A 256 -10.52 18.30 16.72
C ASP A 256 -10.80 18.18 15.23
N ARG A 257 -9.98 17.45 14.48
CA ARG A 257 -10.20 17.15 13.07
C ARG A 257 -11.21 16.03 12.87
N ALA A 258 -11.22 15.02 13.77
CA ALA A 258 -11.97 13.78 13.58
C ALA A 258 -13.34 13.78 14.27
N LYS A 259 -13.56 14.58 15.31
CA LYS A 259 -14.75 14.51 16.18
C LYS A 259 -16.09 14.64 15.45
N ASP A 260 -16.14 15.46 14.41
CA ASP A 260 -17.37 15.79 13.67
C ASP A 260 -17.49 15.04 12.34
N CYS A 261 -16.55 14.14 12.00
CA CYS A 261 -16.61 13.37 10.76
C CYS A 261 -17.76 12.33 10.80
N GLU A 262 -18.25 11.96 9.61
CA GLU A 262 -19.34 11.00 9.42
C GLU A 262 -18.89 9.92 8.41
N LEU A 263 -19.51 8.73 8.45
CA LEU A 263 -19.25 7.69 7.45
C LEU A 263 -19.63 8.17 6.05
N THR A 264 -18.88 7.75 5.05
CA THR A 264 -19.27 7.93 3.63
C THR A 264 -20.52 7.14 3.28
N ASP A 265 -20.65 5.95 3.82
CA ASP A 265 -21.75 5.00 3.67
C ASP A 265 -21.56 3.81 4.64
N ASP A 266 -22.60 2.96 4.77
CA ASP A 266 -22.55 1.78 5.65
C ASP A 266 -21.52 0.72 5.20
N GLY A 267 -21.14 0.72 3.93
CA GLY A 267 -20.08 -0.13 3.37
C GLY A 267 -18.67 0.42 3.56
N GLY A 268 -18.53 1.66 4.08
CA GLY A 268 -17.25 2.37 4.23
C GLY A 268 -16.38 1.91 5.41
N VAL A 269 -16.63 0.72 5.97
CA VAL A 269 -15.90 0.17 7.12
C VAL A 269 -15.36 -1.23 6.85
N LEU A 270 -14.18 -1.53 7.38
CA LEU A 270 -13.55 -2.84 7.28
C LEU A 270 -12.72 -3.12 8.52
N THR A 271 -12.73 -4.37 9.00
CA THR A 271 -11.80 -4.88 10.01
C THR A 271 -11.15 -6.16 9.54
N GLY A 272 -9.96 -6.45 10.04
CA GLY A 272 -9.27 -7.69 9.72
C GLY A 272 -8.01 -7.92 10.54
N LYS A 273 -7.56 -9.16 10.49
CA LYS A 273 -6.25 -9.60 11.02
C LYS A 273 -5.72 -10.70 10.09
N PHE A 274 -4.48 -10.59 9.68
CA PHE A 274 -3.81 -11.65 8.92
C PHE A 274 -2.32 -11.65 9.21
N ALA A 275 -1.69 -12.83 9.08
CA ALA A 275 -0.25 -12.94 9.16
C ALA A 275 0.36 -12.56 7.81
N PRO A 276 1.38 -11.68 7.77
CA PRO A 276 2.18 -11.49 6.57
C PRO A 276 2.81 -12.81 6.13
N VAL A 277 2.81 -13.08 4.81
CA VAL A 277 3.32 -14.35 4.30
C VAL A 277 3.87 -14.21 2.88
N VAL A 278 4.98 -14.88 2.61
CA VAL A 278 5.47 -15.15 1.26
C VAL A 278 5.19 -16.62 0.96
N ARG A 279 4.73 -16.91 -0.25
CA ARG A 279 4.39 -18.26 -0.69
C ARG A 279 5.19 -18.64 -1.94
N GLU A 280 5.32 -19.94 -2.17
CA GLU A 280 5.83 -20.48 -3.43
C GLU A 280 4.96 -19.98 -4.58
N PRO A 281 5.57 -19.53 -5.70
CA PRO A 281 4.82 -18.86 -6.76
C PRO A 281 3.98 -19.80 -7.62
N VAL A 282 4.27 -21.10 -7.60
CA VAL A 282 3.63 -22.09 -8.47
C VAL A 282 2.93 -23.14 -7.65
N ALA A 283 1.62 -23.27 -7.84
CA ALA A 283 0.84 -24.37 -7.29
C ALA A 283 0.60 -25.44 -8.36
N THR A 284 0.50 -26.70 -7.91
CA THR A 284 0.17 -27.85 -8.75
C THR A 284 -1.23 -28.31 -8.42
N LEU A 285 -2.11 -28.34 -9.41
CA LEU A 285 -3.48 -28.82 -9.27
C LEU A 285 -3.52 -30.36 -9.19
N PRO A 286 -4.63 -30.97 -8.75
CA PRO A 286 -4.79 -32.42 -8.70
C PRO A 286 -4.53 -33.14 -10.03
N SER A 287 -4.83 -32.51 -11.15
CA SER A 287 -4.51 -33.04 -12.51
C SER A 287 -3.03 -33.04 -12.86
N GLY A 288 -2.20 -32.34 -12.08
CA GLY A 288 -0.82 -32.06 -12.41
C GLY A 288 -0.59 -30.75 -13.17
N ALA A 289 -1.66 -30.04 -13.54
CA ALA A 289 -1.56 -28.73 -14.16
C ALA A 289 -0.97 -27.69 -13.21
N LEU A 290 -0.27 -26.69 -13.75
CA LEU A 290 0.38 -25.64 -12.99
C LEU A 290 -0.42 -24.34 -13.05
N VAL A 291 -0.42 -23.61 -11.93
CA VAL A 291 -0.99 -22.27 -11.85
C VAL A 291 0.02 -21.32 -11.18
N LEU A 292 0.09 -20.08 -11.68
CA LEU A 292 1.00 -19.05 -11.21
C LEU A 292 0.29 -18.08 -10.26
N GLY A 293 0.83 -17.84 -9.08
CA GLY A 293 0.31 -16.87 -8.13
C GLY A 293 0.74 -15.43 -8.48
N LEU A 294 -0.13 -14.46 -8.21
CA LEU A 294 0.08 -13.03 -8.47
C LEU A 294 -0.20 -12.20 -7.21
N ALA A 295 0.63 -11.21 -6.94
CA ALA A 295 0.49 -10.20 -5.87
C ALA A 295 0.28 -10.83 -4.48
N ASP A 296 -0.83 -10.53 -3.76
CA ASP A 296 -1.09 -11.01 -2.41
C ASP A 296 -1.19 -12.55 -2.28
N VAL A 297 -1.37 -13.26 -3.38
CA VAL A 297 -1.31 -14.73 -3.37
C VAL A 297 0.09 -15.19 -3.01
N VAL A 298 1.12 -14.52 -3.50
CA VAL A 298 2.52 -14.91 -3.33
C VAL A 298 3.28 -14.03 -2.33
N VAL A 299 2.95 -12.74 -2.21
CA VAL A 299 3.59 -11.80 -1.27
C VAL A 299 2.53 -10.95 -0.59
N LEU A 300 2.09 -11.36 0.59
CA LEU A 300 1.13 -10.65 1.42
C LEU A 300 1.88 -9.95 2.56
N ASN A 301 2.01 -8.63 2.48
CA ASN A 301 2.63 -7.80 3.51
C ASN A 301 1.60 -7.25 4.50
N ASP A 302 2.05 -6.91 5.71
CA ASP A 302 1.27 -6.09 6.63
C ASP A 302 1.06 -4.68 6.03
N PRO A 303 -0.10 -4.04 6.24
CA PRO A 303 -0.39 -2.74 5.62
C PRO A 303 0.34 -1.54 6.25
N ILE A 304 1.12 -1.71 7.32
CA ILE A 304 1.81 -0.61 8.05
C ILE A 304 2.61 0.34 7.14
N THR A 305 3.12 -0.14 6.01
CA THR A 305 3.83 0.68 5.02
C THR A 305 2.97 1.06 3.81
N GLY A 306 1.69 0.73 3.78
CA GLY A 306 0.77 1.05 2.69
C GLY A 306 1.16 0.46 1.32
N GLN A 307 1.93 -0.64 1.28
CA GLN A 307 2.51 -1.14 0.03
C GLN A 307 1.66 -2.16 -0.71
N GLY A 308 0.53 -2.64 -0.18
CA GLY A 308 -0.25 -3.70 -0.80
C GLY A 308 -0.63 -3.42 -2.25
N SER A 309 -1.32 -2.32 -2.52
CA SER A 309 -1.73 -1.93 -3.89
C SER A 309 -0.54 -1.52 -4.77
N ASN A 310 0.51 -0.93 -4.19
CA ASN A 310 1.74 -0.61 -4.90
C ASN A 310 2.47 -1.87 -5.37
N ASN A 311 2.60 -2.87 -4.50
CA ASN A 311 3.15 -4.18 -4.84
C ASN A 311 2.30 -4.89 -5.89
N ALA A 312 0.98 -4.82 -5.77
CA ALA A 312 0.06 -5.40 -6.75
C ALA A 312 0.29 -4.82 -8.15
N ALA A 313 0.41 -3.49 -8.26
CA ALA A 313 0.67 -2.81 -9.53
C ALA A 313 2.03 -3.17 -10.14
N LYS A 314 3.08 -3.22 -9.30
CA LYS A 314 4.44 -3.56 -9.75
C LYS A 314 4.58 -5.05 -10.08
N CYS A 315 3.90 -5.93 -9.34
CA CYS A 315 3.83 -7.35 -9.68
C CYS A 315 3.16 -7.57 -11.04
N ALA A 316 2.02 -6.92 -11.28
CA ALA A 316 1.31 -6.99 -12.56
C ALA A 316 2.17 -6.48 -13.73
N ALA A 317 2.89 -5.38 -13.55
CA ALA A 317 3.80 -4.84 -14.57
C ALA A 317 4.97 -5.79 -14.86
N THR A 318 5.62 -6.32 -13.82
CA THR A 318 6.73 -7.29 -13.99
C THR A 318 6.27 -8.57 -14.69
N TYR A 319 5.07 -9.06 -14.34
CA TYR A 319 4.51 -10.26 -14.99
C TYR A 319 4.14 -9.99 -16.44
N LEU A 320 3.59 -8.82 -16.73
CA LEU A 320 3.33 -8.39 -18.11
C LEU A 320 4.63 -8.41 -18.93
N ASP A 321 5.67 -7.75 -18.44
CA ASP A 321 6.97 -7.69 -19.12
C ASP A 321 7.56 -9.09 -19.35
N SER A 322 7.46 -9.98 -18.34
CA SER A 322 7.94 -11.36 -18.43
C SER A 322 7.18 -12.18 -19.47
N ILE A 323 5.83 -12.04 -19.52
CA ILE A 323 4.98 -12.74 -20.49
C ILE A 323 5.29 -12.24 -21.90
N LEU A 324 5.42 -10.93 -22.10
CA LEU A 324 5.74 -10.33 -23.40
C LEU A 324 7.13 -10.78 -23.91
N ALA A 325 8.11 -10.83 -23.01
CA ALA A 325 9.48 -11.27 -23.34
C ALA A 325 9.54 -12.79 -23.65
N HIS A 326 8.62 -13.59 -23.10
CA HIS A 326 8.57 -15.04 -23.30
C HIS A 326 8.05 -15.43 -24.67
N GLY A 327 7.22 -14.59 -25.30
CA GLY A 327 6.67 -14.81 -26.63
C GLY A 327 5.75 -16.05 -26.71
N ASP A 328 5.93 -16.85 -27.75
CA ASP A 328 5.10 -18.04 -28.04
C ASP A 328 5.61 -19.34 -27.36
N ALA A 329 6.61 -19.27 -26.49
CA ALA A 329 7.10 -20.43 -25.77
C ALA A 329 6.08 -20.93 -24.72
N ALA A 330 6.19 -22.21 -24.33
CA ALA A 330 5.28 -22.78 -23.34
C ALA A 330 5.51 -22.15 -21.94
N PHE A 331 4.42 -21.81 -21.25
CA PHE A 331 4.46 -21.28 -19.87
C PHE A 331 4.68 -22.40 -18.86
N ASP A 332 5.90 -22.94 -18.85
CA ASP A 332 6.27 -24.03 -17.96
C ASP A 332 6.63 -23.52 -16.53
N ARG A 333 6.94 -24.46 -15.64
CA ARG A 333 7.35 -24.15 -14.25
C ARG A 333 8.56 -23.21 -14.19
N ALA A 334 9.54 -23.41 -15.07
CA ALA A 334 10.76 -22.61 -15.06
C ALA A 334 10.45 -21.14 -15.42
N PHE A 335 9.56 -20.91 -16.40
CA PHE A 335 9.04 -19.58 -16.72
C PHE A 335 8.33 -18.95 -15.51
N MET A 336 7.41 -19.70 -14.88
CA MET A 336 6.62 -19.19 -13.75
C MET A 336 7.51 -18.80 -12.57
N GLU A 337 8.48 -19.64 -12.23
CA GLU A 337 9.45 -19.37 -11.15
C GLU A 337 10.37 -18.19 -11.48
N ALA A 338 10.85 -18.06 -12.72
CA ALA A 338 11.66 -16.93 -13.17
C ALA A 338 10.87 -15.62 -13.17
N THR A 339 9.59 -15.64 -13.56
CA THR A 339 8.69 -14.47 -13.52
C THR A 339 8.53 -13.97 -12.08
N PHE A 340 8.28 -14.87 -11.13
CA PHE A 340 8.21 -14.51 -9.72
C PHE A 340 9.56 -14.01 -9.19
N ALA A 341 10.68 -14.65 -9.55
CA ALA A 341 12.01 -14.23 -9.11
C ALA A 341 12.34 -12.79 -9.56
N SER A 342 11.89 -12.40 -10.76
CA SER A 342 12.01 -11.02 -11.24
C SER A 342 11.23 -10.04 -10.36
N TYR A 343 10.00 -10.36 -9.99
CA TYR A 343 9.20 -9.56 -9.05
C TYR A 343 9.80 -9.57 -7.63
N TRP A 344 10.27 -10.73 -7.15
CA TRP A 344 10.85 -10.87 -5.81
C TRP A 344 12.10 -10.02 -5.62
N SER A 345 12.88 -9.75 -6.67
CA SER A 345 14.03 -8.87 -6.61
C SER A 345 13.69 -7.47 -6.07
N TYR A 346 12.48 -6.98 -6.35
CA TYR A 346 11.92 -5.74 -5.79
C TYR A 346 11.17 -6.00 -4.49
N ALA A 347 10.25 -6.96 -4.48
CA ALA A 347 9.32 -7.20 -3.38
C ALA A 347 10.03 -7.61 -2.08
N SER A 348 11.21 -8.23 -2.16
CA SER A 348 12.03 -8.59 -0.99
C SER A 348 12.43 -7.37 -0.15
N ALA A 349 12.77 -6.25 -0.78
CA ALA A 349 13.05 -4.99 -0.08
C ALA A 349 11.81 -4.45 0.63
N VAL A 350 10.64 -4.48 -0.04
CA VAL A 350 9.38 -4.06 0.56
C VAL A 350 9.02 -4.93 1.77
N THR A 351 9.13 -6.26 1.63
CA THR A 351 8.83 -7.21 2.72
C THR A 351 9.77 -7.01 3.91
N ALA A 352 11.06 -6.81 3.67
CA ALA A 352 12.04 -6.58 4.74
C ALA A 352 11.79 -5.24 5.45
N TRP A 353 11.55 -4.16 4.70
CA TRP A 353 11.22 -2.85 5.27
C TRP A 353 9.92 -2.88 6.08
N THR A 354 8.86 -3.44 5.51
CA THR A 354 7.55 -3.58 6.19
C THR A 354 7.69 -4.40 7.48
N SER A 355 8.42 -5.53 7.43
CA SER A 355 8.64 -6.37 8.61
C SER A 355 9.42 -5.65 9.72
N ALA A 356 10.39 -4.82 9.35
CA ALA A 356 11.15 -4.02 10.31
C ALA A 356 10.31 -2.93 10.98
N MET A 357 9.35 -2.34 10.24
CA MET A 357 8.44 -1.31 10.79
C MET A 357 7.43 -1.86 11.79
N LEU A 358 7.18 -3.17 11.81
CA LEU A 358 6.28 -3.83 12.76
C LEU A 358 6.91 -4.02 14.15
N GLY A 359 8.23 -3.97 14.25
CA GLY A 359 8.97 -4.09 15.49
C GLY A 359 9.21 -2.75 16.20
N ALA A 360 9.83 -2.82 17.37
CA ALA A 360 10.32 -1.61 18.03
C ALA A 360 11.45 -0.99 17.18
N PRO A 361 11.37 0.32 16.85
CA PRO A 361 12.39 0.97 16.04
C PRO A 361 13.78 0.90 16.70
N PRO A 362 14.82 0.50 15.97
CA PRO A 362 16.20 0.56 16.45
C PRO A 362 16.63 2.01 16.78
N ALA A 363 17.66 2.18 17.61
CA ALA A 363 18.12 3.50 18.05
C ALA A 363 18.46 4.44 16.88
N HIS A 364 19.14 3.97 15.83
CA HIS A 364 19.48 4.77 14.66
C HIS A 364 18.25 5.22 13.85
N VAL A 365 17.18 4.42 13.84
CA VAL A 365 15.89 4.79 13.19
C VAL A 365 15.22 5.90 13.98
N LEU A 366 15.16 5.78 15.32
CA LEU A 366 14.62 6.84 16.17
C LEU A 366 15.41 8.15 16.06
N GLU A 367 16.74 8.06 15.94
CA GLU A 367 17.61 9.21 15.73
C GLU A 367 17.30 9.91 14.40
N LEU A 368 17.19 9.16 13.29
CA LEU A 368 16.83 9.71 11.99
C LEU A 368 15.42 10.33 11.98
N LEU A 369 14.44 9.64 12.57
CA LEU A 369 13.07 10.16 12.65
C LEU A 369 12.98 11.41 13.50
N GLY A 370 13.77 11.50 14.58
CA GLY A 370 13.88 12.71 15.40
C GLY A 370 14.58 13.85 14.66
N ALA A 371 15.68 13.55 13.96
CA ALA A 371 16.44 14.52 13.18
C ALA A 371 15.64 15.10 11.99
N ALA A 372 14.70 14.34 11.41
CA ALA A 372 13.81 14.80 10.37
C ALA A 372 12.99 16.05 10.75
N SER A 373 12.74 16.27 12.06
CA SER A 373 12.09 17.49 12.54
C SER A 373 12.95 18.76 12.42
N GLN A 374 14.25 18.60 12.23
CA GLN A 374 15.23 19.68 12.12
C GLN A 374 15.82 19.78 10.71
N PHE A 375 15.83 18.68 9.97
CA PHE A 375 16.44 18.56 8.65
C PHE A 375 15.44 18.07 7.61
N GLN A 376 14.86 19.01 6.86
CA GLN A 376 13.88 18.71 5.81
C GLN A 376 14.33 17.63 4.81
N PRO A 377 15.63 17.57 4.37
CA PRO A 377 16.07 16.51 3.47
C PRO A 377 15.88 15.08 4.02
N ILE A 378 15.97 14.90 5.34
CA ILE A 378 15.71 13.59 5.98
C ILE A 378 14.22 13.26 5.92
N ALA A 379 13.35 14.23 6.22
CA ALA A 379 11.90 14.06 6.12
C ALA A 379 11.47 13.74 4.68
N ASP A 380 11.99 14.48 3.69
CA ASP A 380 11.68 14.28 2.27
C ASP A 380 12.17 12.90 1.78
N ARG A 381 13.38 12.49 2.14
CA ARG A 381 13.90 11.18 1.74
C ARG A 381 13.09 10.04 2.38
N PHE A 382 12.72 10.17 3.65
CA PHE A 382 11.85 9.19 4.31
C PHE A 382 10.48 9.08 3.61
N ALA A 383 9.84 10.21 3.29
CA ALA A 383 8.57 10.21 2.57
C ALA A 383 8.67 9.49 1.22
N ASN A 384 9.81 9.63 0.52
CA ASN A 384 10.02 9.01 -0.78
C ASN A 384 10.41 7.52 -0.72
N ILE A 385 10.71 6.93 0.46
CA ILE A 385 10.80 5.47 0.64
C ILE A 385 9.49 4.80 0.20
N PHE A 386 8.35 5.39 0.48
CA PHE A 386 7.05 4.83 0.11
C PHE A 386 6.86 4.70 -1.41
N ASN A 387 7.48 5.59 -2.19
CA ASN A 387 7.51 5.50 -3.65
C ASN A 387 8.64 4.57 -4.16
N ASN A 388 9.75 4.49 -3.44
CA ASN A 388 10.91 3.66 -3.78
C ASN A 388 11.47 2.92 -2.56
N PRO A 389 10.81 1.86 -2.06
CA PRO A 389 11.22 1.12 -0.88
C PRO A 389 12.68 0.61 -0.87
N PRO A 390 13.29 0.20 -2.00
CA PRO A 390 14.70 -0.17 -2.01
C PRO A 390 15.66 0.91 -1.50
N ASP A 391 15.36 2.21 -1.66
CA ASP A 391 16.20 3.30 -1.13
C ASP A 391 16.41 3.23 0.38
N ALA A 392 15.47 2.63 1.13
CA ALA A 392 15.60 2.47 2.58
C ALA A 392 16.91 1.74 2.98
N PHE A 393 17.39 0.84 2.13
CA PHE A 393 18.60 0.05 2.40
C PHE A 393 19.91 0.80 2.11
N ASP A 394 19.81 1.97 1.50
CA ASP A 394 20.97 2.81 1.20
C ASP A 394 21.27 3.83 2.31
N TRP A 395 20.36 4.02 3.28
CA TRP A 395 20.60 5.00 4.35
C TRP A 395 19.82 4.71 5.66
N PHE A 396 18.59 4.13 5.60
CA PHE A 396 17.68 4.06 6.74
C PHE A 396 17.79 2.75 7.53
N MET A 397 17.97 1.61 6.83
CA MET A 397 17.93 0.28 7.45
C MET A 397 19.26 -0.15 8.10
N ASP A 398 20.38 0.44 7.71
CA ASP A 398 21.72 0.11 8.21
C ASP A 398 22.23 1.20 9.16
N PRO A 399 22.67 0.86 10.40
CA PRO A 399 23.13 1.86 11.38
C PRO A 399 24.32 2.70 10.90
N GLY A 400 25.26 2.11 10.15
CA GLY A 400 26.44 2.82 9.66
C GLY A 400 26.07 3.81 8.56
N LYS A 401 25.23 3.39 7.61
CA LYS A 401 24.73 4.26 6.55
C LYS A 401 23.84 5.38 7.10
N ALA A 402 23.00 5.07 8.12
CA ALA A 402 22.17 6.05 8.81
C ALA A 402 23.00 7.17 9.45
N SER A 403 24.05 6.79 10.21
CA SER A 403 24.97 7.75 10.83
C SER A 403 25.73 8.59 9.81
N ALA A 404 26.18 7.98 8.71
CA ALA A 404 26.87 8.68 7.64
C ALA A 404 25.96 9.72 6.95
N TYR A 405 24.73 9.33 6.63
CA TYR A 405 23.75 10.23 6.01
C TYR A 405 23.36 11.39 6.93
N LEU A 406 23.16 11.12 8.24
CA LEU A 406 22.86 12.17 9.22
C LEU A 406 24.01 13.18 9.31
N ALA A 407 25.26 12.71 9.34
CA ALA A 407 26.44 13.58 9.36
C ALA A 407 26.58 14.42 8.09
N GLU A 408 26.29 13.87 6.93
CA GLU A 408 26.27 14.58 5.64
C GLU A 408 25.26 15.71 5.66
N VAL A 409 24.00 15.44 6.04
CA VAL A 409 22.92 16.45 6.07
C VAL A 409 23.21 17.54 7.09
N ALA A 410 23.69 17.19 8.29
CA ALA A 410 24.05 18.15 9.33
C ALA A 410 25.23 19.03 8.91
N GLY A 411 26.25 18.47 8.22
CA GLY A 411 27.39 19.20 7.67
C GLY A 411 26.98 20.19 6.59
N ALA A 412 26.07 19.81 5.68
CA ALA A 412 25.56 20.68 4.64
C ALA A 412 24.76 21.87 5.23
N ALA A 413 23.98 21.65 6.27
CA ALA A 413 23.23 22.69 6.97
C ALA A 413 24.17 23.71 7.66
N GLY A 414 25.28 23.24 8.26
CA GLY A 414 26.29 24.10 8.90
C GLY A 414 27.04 25.00 7.92
N THR A 415 27.33 24.51 6.72
CA THR A 415 28.02 25.30 5.68
C THR A 415 27.11 26.32 5.01
N GLY A 416 25.81 26.04 4.90
CA GLY A 416 24.80 26.99 4.38
C GLY A 416 24.58 28.19 5.29
N ALA A 417 24.64 28.01 6.62
CA ALA A 417 24.52 29.08 7.61
C ALA A 417 25.75 30.02 7.64
N ALA A 418 26.95 29.50 7.38
CA ALA A 418 28.17 30.27 7.39
C ALA A 418 28.34 31.15 6.12
N GLY A 419 27.62 30.87 5.03
CA GLY A 419 27.68 31.62 3.77
C GLY A 419 26.81 32.88 3.69
N THR A 420 25.83 33.04 4.59
CA THR A 420 24.89 34.17 4.59
C THR A 420 25.32 35.33 5.47
N ASP A 421 26.26 35.13 6.41
CA ASP A 421 26.78 36.21 7.29
C ASP A 421 27.94 37.02 6.66
N GLY A 422 28.47 36.63 5.49
CA GLY A 422 29.62 37.27 4.84
C GLY A 422 29.31 38.39 3.84
N ALA A 423 28.04 38.71 3.58
CA ALA A 423 27.67 39.66 2.51
C ALA A 423 27.16 41.04 2.98
N ALA A 424 27.22 41.38 4.24
CA ALA A 424 26.73 42.64 4.78
C ALA A 424 27.79 43.44 5.49
N SER A 425 28.91 43.79 4.82
CA SER A 425 29.76 44.92 5.25
C SER A 425 30.81 45.29 4.19
N ALA A 426 30.42 46.02 3.14
CA ALA A 426 31.30 46.89 2.38
C ALA A 426 30.46 47.79 1.46
N ASP A 427 29.89 48.87 1.99
CA ASP A 427 29.72 50.11 1.26
C ASP A 427 29.34 51.22 2.26
N GLY A 428 30.29 52.11 2.52
CA GLY A 428 30.04 53.25 3.39
C GLY A 428 31.29 54.02 3.78
N ALA A 429 32.08 54.50 2.82
CA ALA A 429 32.92 55.70 3.03
C ALA A 429 33.66 56.10 1.74
N ALA A 430 33.13 57.11 1.04
CA ALA A 430 33.95 58.12 0.39
C ALA A 430 33.08 59.10 -0.45
N GLY A 431 33.09 60.36 -0.13
CA GLY A 431 32.70 61.44 -0.99
C GLY A 431 31.62 62.33 -0.45
#